data_1dd35c23d7f028930b7b92f38e778f20
#
_entry.id   1dd35c23d7f028930b7b92f38e778f20
#
_cell.length_a   1.000
_cell.length_b   1.000
_cell.length_c   1.000
_cell.angle_alpha   90.00
_cell.angle_beta   90.00
_cell.angle_gamma   90.00
#
_symmetry.space_group_name_H-M   'P 1'
#
loop_
_entity.id
_entity.type
_entity.pdbx_description
1 polymer ?
#
loop_
_entity_poly.entity_id
_entity_poly.type
_entity_poly.pdbx_seq_one_letter_code
_entity_poly.pdbx_strand_id
1 'polypeptide(L)'
;MLKNKKFARYAIAFNLLGIVFNFMYSGLQNDQINIIQAFSAWNNNATLLPLTVGNLVCIVLTFIYGTLFIKVGIKKTLIPCIGLSALGCLGIAAANGIASVNGAVINSVAPGAAGIAGNYALYAVSLFVIRCTCMCFQLSGFMLAANWFIKNRGKVMGIITLGSPLFSVIGTSMMSSFIAKQLGGDYRPFYVGICVVLIVIAVLVAVLLKDAPEQAGLYPDGAATPPKSEENVEDEVHLTVGQVLSQAKAWWLIISYGIFQFIINACMACMVAWFTYLAVTNADMVAAGPMGEMFAGMGGLAGQGAMVLFLGQATKWLSVGAILGIPMSFLFGVLDDKIGSVRTSMILGVTELLPVIGLMYQHFAVRATGACSVPMLILWGFGVACMTGGVPTMHPCITAFAYGRREYQSANRIIMAIQLIPMAFSATITSFFINRGLGVQYWIAMIVLIIIGILSLIPLLKVKDANAADRA
;
A
#
# COMPACT_ATOMS: atom_id res chain seq x y z
N MET A 1 5.71 29.14 0.26
CA MET A 1 6.13 28.18 1.28
C MET A 1 7.36 28.60 2.10
N LEU A 2 8.43 29.15 1.51
CA LEU A 2 9.70 29.37 2.22
C LEU A 2 9.88 30.79 2.85
N LYS A 3 8.89 31.68 2.73
CA LYS A 3 8.98 33.01 3.32
C LYS A 3 9.00 33.03 4.86
N ASN A 4 8.30 32.07 5.48
CA ASN A 4 8.32 31.87 6.95
C ASN A 4 9.33 30.78 7.30
N LYS A 5 10.51 31.14 7.79
CA LYS A 5 11.59 30.18 8.15
C LYS A 5 11.15 29.16 9.20
N LYS A 6 10.28 29.54 10.14
CA LYS A 6 9.77 28.62 11.17
C LYS A 6 8.86 27.57 10.56
N PHE A 7 7.92 27.98 9.70
CA PHE A 7 7.05 27.05 8.96
C PHE A 7 7.87 26.11 8.06
N ALA A 8 8.85 26.63 7.33
CA ALA A 8 9.68 25.84 6.43
C ALA A 8 10.41 24.68 7.15
N ARG A 9 10.92 24.91 8.38
CA ARG A 9 11.54 23.85 9.19
C ARG A 9 10.56 22.74 9.55
N TYR A 10 9.36 23.10 10.02
CA TYR A 10 8.32 22.11 10.32
C TYR A 10 7.84 21.38 9.07
N ALA A 11 7.66 22.09 7.95
CA ALA A 11 7.24 21.50 6.69
C ALA A 11 8.25 20.47 6.16
N ILE A 12 9.56 20.76 6.25
CA ILE A 12 10.61 19.81 5.86
C ILE A 12 10.59 18.59 6.78
N ALA A 13 10.60 18.79 8.10
CA ALA A 13 10.56 17.70 9.07
C ALA A 13 9.31 16.82 8.88
N PHE A 14 8.16 17.43 8.64
CA PHE A 14 6.91 16.75 8.36
C PHE A 14 6.95 15.90 7.08
N ASN A 15 7.46 16.47 5.97
CA ASN A 15 7.57 15.72 4.71
C ASN A 15 8.53 14.53 4.85
N LEU A 16 9.66 14.69 5.53
CA LEU A 16 10.60 13.60 5.79
C LEU A 16 9.96 12.52 6.67
N LEU A 17 9.29 12.89 7.76
CA LEU A 17 8.58 11.93 8.61
C LEU A 17 7.44 11.25 7.85
N GLY A 18 6.70 11.97 7.00
CA GLY A 18 5.64 11.41 6.18
C GLY A 18 6.15 10.36 5.19
N ILE A 19 7.29 10.60 4.54
CA ILE A 19 7.97 9.60 3.71
C ILE A 19 8.35 8.37 4.55
N VAL A 20 8.94 8.58 5.73
CA VAL A 20 9.32 7.50 6.65
C VAL A 20 8.10 6.70 7.10
N PHE A 21 6.98 7.36 7.41
CA PHE A 21 5.74 6.66 7.80
C PHE A 21 5.20 5.77 6.68
N ASN A 22 5.15 6.25 5.45
CA ASN A 22 4.72 5.45 4.32
C ASN A 22 5.71 4.33 3.97
N PHE A 23 7.02 4.59 4.11
CA PHE A 23 8.05 3.56 3.96
C PHE A 23 7.88 2.45 5.00
N MET A 24 7.71 2.80 6.29
CA MET A 24 7.48 1.85 7.36
C MET A 24 6.14 1.12 7.23
N TYR A 25 5.09 1.81 6.81
CA TYR A 25 3.81 1.17 6.52
C TYR A 25 3.97 0.04 5.49
N SER A 26 4.60 0.32 4.35
CA SER A 26 4.84 -0.68 3.32
C SER A 26 5.73 -1.81 3.80
N GLY A 27 6.82 -1.47 4.51
CA GLY A 27 7.77 -2.43 5.06
C GLY A 27 7.19 -3.34 6.13
N LEU A 28 6.35 -2.81 6.99
CA LEU A 28 5.71 -3.58 8.07
C LEU A 28 4.44 -4.31 7.61
N GLN A 29 3.94 -4.03 6.40
CA GLN A 29 2.71 -4.59 5.90
C GLN A 29 2.89 -5.91 5.16
N ASN A 30 3.64 -5.92 4.05
CA ASN A 30 3.65 -7.04 3.10
C ASN A 30 5.03 -7.69 2.94
N ASP A 31 6.08 -6.89 2.94
CA ASP A 31 7.40 -7.37 2.51
C ASP A 31 8.12 -8.17 3.59
N GLN A 32 7.74 -7.99 4.86
CA GLN A 32 8.26 -8.81 5.95
C GLN A 32 7.91 -10.29 5.81
N ILE A 33 6.75 -10.58 5.19
CA ILE A 33 6.34 -11.96 4.94
C ILE A 33 7.28 -12.62 3.96
N ASN A 34 7.67 -11.94 2.90
CA ASN A 34 8.63 -12.48 1.94
C ASN A 34 9.96 -12.85 2.61
N ILE A 35 10.41 -12.02 3.58
CA ILE A 35 11.61 -12.31 4.37
C ILE A 35 11.39 -13.54 5.25
N ILE A 36 10.28 -13.59 5.97
CA ILE A 36 10.01 -14.73 6.89
C ILE A 36 9.78 -16.01 6.10
N GLN A 37 9.06 -15.97 4.99
CA GLN A 37 8.89 -17.13 4.12
C GLN A 37 10.21 -17.63 3.55
N ALA A 38 11.12 -16.72 3.16
CA ALA A 38 12.41 -17.09 2.60
C ALA A 38 13.40 -17.66 3.64
N PHE A 39 13.34 -17.19 4.89
CA PHE A 39 14.37 -17.48 5.90
C PHE A 39 13.85 -18.19 7.16
N SER A 40 12.55 -18.54 7.24
CA SER A 40 12.01 -19.31 8.35
C SER A 40 11.73 -20.77 7.96
N ALA A 41 11.61 -21.61 8.98
CA ALA A 41 11.25 -23.02 8.82
C ALA A 41 9.73 -23.26 8.69
N TRP A 42 8.91 -22.27 8.99
CA TRP A 42 7.45 -22.42 8.94
C TRP A 42 6.93 -22.46 7.50
N ASN A 43 5.90 -23.28 7.26
CA ASN A 43 5.27 -23.35 5.96
C ASN A 43 4.52 -22.05 5.61
N ASN A 44 4.23 -21.85 4.33
CA ASN A 44 3.58 -20.63 3.82
C ASN A 44 2.22 -20.35 4.50
N ASN A 45 1.43 -21.38 4.78
CA ASN A 45 0.13 -21.20 5.43
C ASN A 45 0.28 -20.67 6.86
N ALA A 46 1.24 -21.20 7.62
CA ALA A 46 1.54 -20.75 8.96
C ALA A 46 2.08 -19.31 8.98
N THR A 47 2.93 -18.94 8.03
CA THR A 47 3.49 -17.58 7.96
C THR A 47 2.45 -16.54 7.54
N LEU A 48 1.48 -16.91 6.70
CA LEU A 48 0.45 -16.01 6.17
C LEU A 48 -0.78 -15.85 7.07
N LEU A 49 -1.09 -16.82 7.93
CA LEU A 49 -2.29 -16.79 8.76
C LEU A 49 -2.41 -15.54 9.64
N PRO A 50 -1.38 -15.14 10.40
CA PRO A 50 -1.47 -13.94 11.26
C PRO A 50 -1.67 -12.65 10.46
N LEU A 51 -1.12 -12.59 9.24
CA LEU A 51 -1.33 -11.48 8.32
C LEU A 51 -2.77 -11.40 7.86
N THR A 52 -3.35 -12.53 7.43
CA THR A 52 -4.73 -12.55 6.94
C THR A 52 -5.70 -12.09 8.01
N VAL A 53 -5.54 -12.60 9.24
CA VAL A 53 -6.36 -12.15 10.39
C VAL A 53 -6.11 -10.67 10.69
N GLY A 54 -4.85 -10.22 10.70
CA GLY A 54 -4.49 -8.82 10.90
C GLY A 54 -5.10 -7.89 9.85
N ASN A 55 -5.13 -8.29 8.58
CA ASN A 55 -5.75 -7.51 7.51
C ASN A 55 -7.25 -7.27 7.73
N LEU A 56 -7.99 -8.30 8.15
CA LEU A 56 -9.40 -8.17 8.48
C LEU A 56 -9.63 -7.23 9.66
N VAL A 57 -8.81 -7.36 10.70
CA VAL A 57 -8.89 -6.48 11.89
C VAL A 57 -8.50 -5.04 11.55
N CYS A 58 -7.58 -4.81 10.62
CA CYS A 58 -7.18 -3.47 10.18
C CYS A 58 -8.34 -2.63 9.63
N ILE A 59 -9.39 -3.24 9.07
CA ILE A 59 -10.58 -2.53 8.62
C ILE A 59 -11.22 -1.78 9.80
N VAL A 60 -11.40 -2.49 10.92
CA VAL A 60 -11.96 -1.91 12.14
C VAL A 60 -10.97 -0.94 12.80
N LEU A 61 -9.69 -1.30 12.83
CA LEU A 61 -8.66 -0.45 13.44
C LEU A 61 -8.47 0.88 12.71
N THR A 62 -8.67 0.93 11.40
CA THR A 62 -8.63 2.20 10.64
C THR A 62 -9.65 3.20 11.19
N PHE A 63 -10.86 2.74 11.50
CA PHE A 63 -11.89 3.56 12.13
C PHE A 63 -11.50 3.95 13.57
N ILE A 64 -10.97 3.02 14.35
CA ILE A 64 -10.54 3.26 15.73
C ILE A 64 -9.40 4.28 15.78
N TYR A 65 -8.35 4.13 14.95
CA TYR A 65 -7.24 5.08 14.88
C TYR A 65 -7.69 6.48 14.47
N GLY A 66 -8.54 6.58 13.47
CA GLY A 66 -9.10 7.87 13.10
C GLY A 66 -9.89 8.53 14.24
N THR A 67 -10.59 7.74 15.05
CA THR A 67 -11.29 8.23 16.26
C THR A 67 -10.30 8.67 17.35
N LEU A 68 -9.23 7.89 17.56
CA LEU A 68 -8.20 8.23 18.54
C LEU A 68 -7.43 9.50 18.13
N PHE A 69 -7.15 9.68 16.84
CA PHE A 69 -6.50 10.90 16.34
C PHE A 69 -7.31 12.16 16.64
N ILE A 70 -8.64 12.07 16.55
CA ILE A 70 -9.53 13.18 16.89
C ILE A 70 -9.56 13.41 18.41
N LYS A 71 -9.74 12.35 19.21
CA LYS A 71 -9.96 12.49 20.66
C LYS A 71 -8.67 12.70 21.47
N VAL A 72 -7.60 12.05 21.09
CA VAL A 72 -6.34 11.98 21.86
C VAL A 72 -5.23 12.78 21.19
N GLY A 73 -5.31 12.91 19.86
CA GLY A 73 -4.29 13.52 18.99
C GLY A 73 -3.45 12.49 18.26
N ILE A 74 -2.89 12.93 17.12
CA ILE A 74 -2.14 12.06 16.21
C ILE A 74 -0.84 11.61 16.87
N LYS A 75 -0.06 12.54 17.41
CA LYS A 75 1.21 12.26 18.07
C LYS A 75 1.09 11.27 19.23
N LYS A 76 0.10 11.51 20.12
CA LYS A 76 -0.10 10.68 21.31
C LYS A 76 -0.59 9.27 20.97
N THR A 77 -1.26 9.07 19.84
CA THR A 77 -1.69 7.76 19.36
C THR A 77 -0.57 7.05 18.60
N LEU A 78 0.21 7.77 17.81
CA LEU A 78 1.26 7.22 16.96
C LEU A 78 2.43 6.64 17.77
N ILE A 79 2.89 7.33 18.83
CA ILE A 79 4.05 6.88 19.63
C ILE A 79 3.83 5.48 20.24
N PRO A 80 2.70 5.18 20.91
CA PRO A 80 2.42 3.83 21.39
C PRO A 80 2.37 2.78 20.27
N CYS A 81 1.81 3.13 19.10
CA CYS A 81 1.77 2.22 17.95
C CYS A 81 3.17 1.90 17.41
N ILE A 82 4.07 2.89 17.36
CA ILE A 82 5.50 2.66 17.03
C ILE A 82 6.14 1.73 18.05
N GLY A 83 5.91 1.96 19.34
CA GLY A 83 6.43 1.11 20.42
C GLY A 83 5.93 -0.33 20.34
N LEU A 84 4.64 -0.54 20.08
CA LEU A 84 4.07 -1.88 19.88
C LEU A 84 4.62 -2.55 18.61
N SER A 85 4.83 -1.82 17.52
CA SER A 85 5.50 -2.35 16.33
C SER A 85 6.94 -2.78 16.63
N ALA A 86 7.69 -1.98 17.41
CA ALA A 86 9.05 -2.31 17.85
C ALA A 86 9.08 -3.58 18.72
N LEU A 87 8.16 -3.70 19.67
CA LEU A 87 8.00 -4.92 20.48
C LEU A 87 7.62 -6.14 19.61
N GLY A 88 6.76 -5.96 18.61
CA GLY A 88 6.44 -7.00 17.65
C GLY A 88 7.67 -7.46 16.87
N CYS A 89 8.53 -6.55 16.42
CA CYS A 89 9.80 -6.92 15.77
C CYS A 89 10.73 -7.71 16.69
N LEU A 90 10.84 -7.33 17.96
CA LEU A 90 11.59 -8.11 18.95
C LEU A 90 10.95 -9.49 19.18
N GLY A 91 9.63 -9.57 19.21
CA GLY A 91 8.92 -10.84 19.34
C GLY A 91 9.17 -11.78 18.15
N ILE A 92 9.23 -11.27 16.91
CA ILE A 92 9.62 -12.07 15.73
C ILE A 92 11.08 -12.55 15.89
N ALA A 93 12.00 -11.68 16.28
CA ALA A 93 13.39 -12.07 16.52
C ALA A 93 13.51 -13.15 17.61
N ALA A 94 12.74 -13.03 18.69
CA ALA A 94 12.73 -13.99 19.79
C ALA A 94 12.02 -15.31 19.47
N ALA A 95 11.12 -15.32 18.47
CA ALA A 95 10.37 -16.51 18.06
C ALA A 95 11.27 -17.62 17.48
N ASN A 96 12.43 -17.28 16.94
CA ASN A 96 13.47 -18.19 16.49
C ASN A 96 12.98 -19.35 15.59
N GLY A 97 12.26 -19.01 14.52
CA GLY A 97 11.71 -19.98 13.58
C GLY A 97 12.72 -20.51 12.52
N ILE A 98 14.02 -20.39 12.78
CA ILE A 98 15.08 -20.81 11.86
C ILE A 98 15.36 -22.30 12.07
N ALA A 99 15.22 -23.10 11.01
CA ALA A 99 15.79 -24.44 10.93
C ALA A 99 16.85 -24.47 9.83
N SER A 100 18.05 -24.84 10.21
CA SER A 100 19.14 -25.10 9.27
C SER A 100 19.46 -26.59 9.30
N VAL A 101 19.37 -27.26 8.16
CA VAL A 101 19.91 -28.60 7.97
C VAL A 101 21.01 -28.49 6.94
N ASN A 102 22.24 -28.76 7.34
CA ASN A 102 23.42 -28.66 6.47
C ASN A 102 23.60 -27.30 5.79
N GLY A 103 23.24 -26.20 6.46
CA GLY A 103 23.35 -24.85 5.91
C GLY A 103 22.22 -24.43 4.98
N ALA A 104 21.23 -25.27 4.73
CA ALA A 104 20.04 -24.92 3.97
C ALA A 104 18.85 -24.64 4.91
N VAL A 105 18.14 -23.55 4.67
CA VAL A 105 16.91 -23.21 5.40
C VAL A 105 15.76 -24.05 4.86
N ILE A 106 15.02 -24.74 5.74
CA ILE A 106 13.87 -25.59 5.37
C ILE A 106 12.59 -24.81 5.60
N ASN A 107 11.91 -24.42 4.52
CA ASN A 107 10.68 -23.58 4.52
C ASN A 107 9.37 -24.37 4.55
N SER A 108 9.38 -25.67 4.82
CA SER A 108 8.20 -26.52 4.55
C SER A 108 7.63 -27.22 5.78
N VAL A 109 8.01 -26.81 6.99
CA VAL A 109 7.67 -27.55 8.20
C VAL A 109 6.47 -26.93 8.92
N ALA A 110 5.54 -27.79 9.37
CA ALA A 110 4.38 -27.36 10.14
C ALA A 110 4.78 -26.80 11.52
N PRO A 111 4.02 -25.83 12.08
CA PRO A 111 4.28 -25.33 13.44
C PRO A 111 4.26 -26.46 14.46
N GLY A 112 5.26 -26.51 15.32
CA GLY A 112 5.37 -27.51 16.38
C GLY A 112 5.96 -28.87 15.97
N ALA A 113 6.47 -29.04 14.74
CA ALA A 113 7.15 -30.25 14.33
C ALA A 113 8.47 -30.43 15.11
N ALA A 114 8.77 -31.68 15.47
CA ALA A 114 9.99 -32.00 16.20
C ALA A 114 11.25 -31.62 15.41
N GLY A 115 12.20 -30.95 16.05
CA GLY A 115 13.47 -30.52 15.44
C GLY A 115 13.52 -29.07 15.00
N ILE A 116 12.42 -28.28 15.11
CA ILE A 116 12.41 -26.84 14.87
C ILE A 116 12.52 -26.11 16.19
N ALA A 117 13.60 -25.32 16.35
CA ALA A 117 13.69 -24.35 17.40
C ALA A 117 12.80 -23.15 17.04
N GLY A 118 11.74 -22.91 17.81
CA GLY A 118 10.94 -21.73 17.59
C GLY A 118 9.58 -21.75 18.25
N ASN A 119 9.11 -20.57 18.64
CA ASN A 119 7.80 -20.38 19.24
C ASN A 119 6.87 -19.73 18.19
N TYR A 120 6.10 -20.56 17.50
CA TYR A 120 5.14 -20.08 16.50
C TYR A 120 4.07 -19.15 17.06
N ALA A 121 3.60 -19.38 18.29
CA ALA A 121 2.59 -18.52 18.91
C ALA A 121 3.14 -17.10 19.12
N LEU A 122 4.40 -16.98 19.58
CA LEU A 122 5.07 -15.68 19.72
C LEU A 122 5.23 -14.98 18.36
N TYR A 123 5.64 -15.72 17.31
CA TYR A 123 5.69 -15.18 15.95
C TYR A 123 4.33 -14.68 15.48
N ALA A 124 3.29 -15.52 15.61
CA ALA A 124 1.94 -15.20 15.14
C ALA A 124 1.36 -13.95 15.83
N VAL A 125 1.49 -13.86 17.15
CA VAL A 125 1.05 -12.69 17.91
C VAL A 125 1.86 -11.45 17.54
N SER A 126 3.18 -11.58 17.39
CA SER A 126 4.05 -10.46 17.05
C SER A 126 3.76 -9.90 15.66
N LEU A 127 3.60 -10.75 14.66
CA LEU A 127 3.23 -10.32 13.31
C LEU A 127 1.83 -9.70 13.27
N PHE A 128 0.87 -10.29 13.99
CA PHE A 128 -0.46 -9.74 14.13
C PHE A 128 -0.42 -8.32 14.74
N VAL A 129 0.34 -8.11 15.81
CA VAL A 129 0.50 -6.79 16.45
C VAL A 129 1.13 -5.79 15.48
N ILE A 130 2.20 -6.16 14.78
CA ILE A 130 2.83 -5.31 13.76
C ILE A 130 1.80 -4.94 12.70
N ARG A 131 1.03 -5.91 12.21
CA ARG A 131 0.03 -5.67 11.17
C ARG A 131 -1.07 -4.71 11.65
N CYS A 132 -1.54 -4.87 12.87
CA CYS A 132 -2.53 -3.98 13.47
C CYS A 132 -2.01 -2.54 13.62
N THR A 133 -0.76 -2.37 14.02
CA THR A 133 -0.18 -1.05 14.31
C THR A 133 0.30 -0.31 13.06
N CYS A 134 0.67 -1.01 11.98
CA CYS A 134 1.22 -0.39 10.78
C CYS A 134 0.22 0.58 10.08
N MET A 135 -1.09 0.34 10.18
CA MET A 135 -2.11 1.25 9.62
C MET A 135 -2.07 2.64 10.25
N CYS A 136 -1.65 2.74 11.52
CA CYS A 136 -1.51 4.02 12.20
C CYS A 136 -0.47 4.93 11.52
N PHE A 137 0.60 4.37 10.95
CA PHE A 137 1.64 5.14 10.25
C PHE A 137 1.06 5.82 9.01
N GLN A 138 0.39 5.08 8.13
CA GLN A 138 -0.16 5.63 6.89
C GLN A 138 -1.23 6.69 7.18
N LEU A 139 -2.16 6.37 8.07
CA LEU A 139 -3.28 7.24 8.39
C LEU A 139 -2.80 8.56 9.04
N SER A 140 -1.78 8.49 9.91
CA SER A 140 -1.19 9.68 10.53
C SER A 140 -0.56 10.62 9.51
N GLY A 141 0.15 10.10 8.52
CA GLY A 141 0.75 10.90 7.45
C GLY A 141 -0.30 11.69 6.67
N PHE A 142 -1.40 11.04 6.30
CA PHE A 142 -2.49 11.69 5.55
C PHE A 142 -3.20 12.77 6.37
N MET A 143 -3.50 12.48 7.63
CA MET A 143 -4.18 13.45 8.50
C MET A 143 -3.30 14.66 8.83
N LEU A 144 -2.02 14.45 9.07
CA LEU A 144 -1.07 15.55 9.28
C LEU A 144 -0.94 16.42 8.03
N ALA A 145 -0.86 15.82 6.83
CA ALA A 145 -0.81 16.59 5.58
C ALA A 145 -2.06 17.43 5.38
N ALA A 146 -3.23 16.90 5.69
CA ALA A 146 -4.49 17.64 5.60
C ALA A 146 -4.56 18.80 6.61
N ASN A 147 -3.95 18.66 7.80
CA ASN A 147 -3.94 19.68 8.83
C ASN A 147 -2.96 20.83 8.50
N TRP A 148 -1.78 20.51 7.95
CA TRP A 148 -0.71 21.47 7.74
C TRP A 148 -0.77 22.22 6.41
N PHE A 149 -1.44 21.62 5.38
CA PHE A 149 -1.41 22.13 4.00
C PHE A 149 -2.81 22.22 3.39
N ILE A 150 -3.14 23.36 2.80
CA ILE A 150 -4.39 23.61 2.07
C ILE A 150 -4.09 23.83 0.58
N LYS A 151 -3.22 24.83 0.26
CA LYS A 151 -2.90 25.21 -1.13
C LYS A 151 -2.02 24.21 -1.86
N ASN A 152 -1.04 23.61 -1.17
CA ASN A 152 -0.07 22.68 -1.76
C ASN A 152 -0.27 21.23 -1.28
N ARG A 153 -1.49 20.89 -0.88
CA ARG A 153 -1.82 19.58 -0.29
C ARG A 153 -1.49 18.44 -1.23
N GLY A 154 -1.86 18.53 -2.52
CA GLY A 154 -1.59 17.51 -3.52
C GLY A 154 -0.12 17.19 -3.65
N LYS A 155 0.74 18.23 -3.77
CA LYS A 155 2.21 18.04 -3.83
C LYS A 155 2.75 17.37 -2.58
N VAL A 156 2.28 17.79 -1.40
CA VAL A 156 2.73 17.23 -0.12
C VAL A 156 2.27 15.78 0.01
N MET A 157 1.02 15.46 -0.34
CA MET A 157 0.53 14.07 -0.39
C MET A 157 1.38 13.22 -1.34
N GLY A 158 1.68 13.74 -2.55
CA GLY A 158 2.56 13.08 -3.50
C GLY A 158 3.98 12.83 -2.95
N ILE A 159 4.52 13.76 -2.15
CA ILE A 159 5.85 13.61 -1.53
C ILE A 159 5.81 12.54 -0.41
N ILE A 160 4.87 12.63 0.51
CA ILE A 160 4.83 11.67 1.64
C ILE A 160 4.52 10.25 1.19
N THR A 161 3.72 10.07 0.14
CA THR A 161 3.40 8.75 -0.40
C THR A 161 4.55 8.11 -1.17
N LEU A 162 5.62 8.85 -1.53
CA LEU A 162 6.85 8.30 -2.10
C LEU A 162 7.48 7.19 -1.24
N GLY A 163 7.23 7.18 0.07
CA GLY A 163 7.75 6.16 0.98
C GLY A 163 7.38 4.75 0.56
N SER A 164 6.15 4.51 0.11
CA SER A 164 5.68 3.18 -0.30
C SER A 164 6.39 2.62 -1.54
N PRO A 165 6.44 3.31 -2.69
CA PRO A 165 7.20 2.82 -3.83
C PRO A 165 8.72 2.77 -3.57
N LEU A 166 9.28 3.68 -2.78
CA LEU A 166 10.69 3.60 -2.35
C LEU A 166 10.96 2.29 -1.59
N PHE A 167 10.06 1.89 -0.70
CA PHE A 167 10.20 0.61 -0.01
C PHE A 167 10.13 -0.57 -0.98
N SER A 168 9.18 -0.58 -1.91
CA SER A 168 9.03 -1.66 -2.90
C SER A 168 10.29 -1.85 -3.77
N VAL A 169 11.01 -0.76 -4.07
CA VAL A 169 12.25 -0.79 -4.86
C VAL A 169 13.45 -1.25 -4.03
N ILE A 170 13.64 -0.64 -2.87
CA ILE A 170 14.86 -0.79 -2.07
C ILE A 170 14.69 -1.93 -1.05
N GLY A 171 13.50 -2.03 -0.44
CA GLY A 171 13.25 -2.82 0.75
C GLY A 171 13.44 -4.30 0.54
N THR A 172 12.57 -4.94 -0.23
CA THR A 172 12.51 -6.41 -0.28
C THR A 172 13.80 -7.03 -0.82
N SER A 173 14.30 -6.54 -1.96
CA SER A 173 15.49 -7.10 -2.61
C SER A 173 16.78 -6.84 -1.82
N MET A 174 16.96 -5.60 -1.32
CA MET A 174 18.14 -5.27 -0.52
C MET A 174 18.13 -5.95 0.84
N MET A 175 16.98 -5.98 1.52
CA MET A 175 16.83 -6.62 2.83
C MET A 175 17.06 -8.12 2.74
N SER A 176 16.45 -8.80 1.77
CA SER A 176 16.67 -10.24 1.56
C SER A 176 18.13 -10.55 1.21
N SER A 177 18.76 -9.73 0.36
CA SER A 177 20.17 -9.87 0.02
C SER A 177 21.08 -9.62 1.22
N PHE A 178 20.76 -8.65 2.07
CA PHE A 178 21.49 -8.36 3.31
C PHE A 178 21.42 -9.53 4.29
N ILE A 179 20.20 -10.07 4.51
CA ILE A 179 20.01 -11.23 5.39
C ILE A 179 20.79 -12.44 4.87
N ALA A 180 20.69 -12.74 3.55
CA ALA A 180 21.35 -13.87 2.95
C ALA A 180 22.89 -13.76 2.99
N LYS A 181 23.43 -12.59 2.63
CA LYS A 181 24.90 -12.40 2.42
C LYS A 181 25.62 -11.98 3.70
N GLN A 182 25.03 -11.10 4.51
CA GLN A 182 25.70 -10.53 5.67
C GLN A 182 25.34 -11.22 6.99
N LEU A 183 24.14 -11.77 7.07
CA LEU A 183 23.63 -12.43 8.28
C LEU A 183 23.56 -13.97 8.14
N GLY A 184 24.07 -14.53 7.02
CA GLY A 184 24.09 -15.98 6.82
C GLY A 184 22.69 -16.64 6.81
N GLY A 185 21.64 -15.89 6.44
CA GLY A 185 20.26 -16.35 6.45
C GLY A 185 19.54 -16.20 7.79
N ASP A 186 20.21 -15.66 8.83
CA ASP A 186 19.58 -15.37 10.11
C ASP A 186 18.84 -14.03 10.07
N TYR A 187 17.52 -14.04 10.14
CA TYR A 187 16.70 -12.84 10.12
C TYR A 187 16.59 -12.14 11.48
N ARG A 188 16.99 -12.77 12.59
CA ARG A 188 16.85 -12.21 13.95
C ARG A 188 17.56 -10.89 14.15
N PRO A 189 18.85 -10.73 13.79
CA PRO A 189 19.54 -9.45 13.94
C PRO A 189 18.91 -8.34 13.10
N PHE A 190 18.33 -8.70 11.93
CA PHE A 190 17.61 -7.76 11.07
C PHE A 190 16.37 -7.17 11.78
N TYR A 191 15.55 -8.00 12.43
CA TYR A 191 14.37 -7.52 13.17
C TYR A 191 14.74 -6.72 14.43
N VAL A 192 15.84 -7.06 15.09
CA VAL A 192 16.41 -6.23 16.17
C VAL A 192 16.81 -4.85 15.61
N GLY A 193 17.45 -4.80 14.44
CA GLY A 193 17.78 -3.55 13.75
C GLY A 193 16.55 -2.70 13.44
N ILE A 194 15.46 -3.30 12.92
CA ILE A 194 14.19 -2.60 12.68
C ILE A 194 13.64 -2.04 14.00
N CYS A 195 13.69 -2.81 15.11
CA CYS A 195 13.25 -2.32 16.41
C CYS A 195 14.01 -1.05 16.82
N VAL A 196 15.33 -1.02 16.68
CA VAL A 196 16.15 0.17 16.98
C VAL A 196 15.72 1.36 16.11
N VAL A 197 15.53 1.14 14.81
CA VAL A 197 15.05 2.19 13.88
C VAL A 197 13.69 2.72 14.31
N LEU A 198 12.75 1.85 14.70
CA LEU A 198 11.43 2.28 15.17
C LEU A 198 11.52 3.10 16.46
N ILE A 199 12.40 2.75 17.40
CA ILE A 199 12.64 3.53 18.62
C ILE A 199 13.18 4.93 18.26
N VAL A 200 14.14 5.03 17.34
CA VAL A 200 14.65 6.31 16.85
C VAL A 200 13.53 7.14 16.22
N ILE A 201 12.69 6.53 15.41
CA ILE A 201 11.51 7.20 14.81
C ILE A 201 10.55 7.68 15.90
N ALA A 202 10.30 6.89 16.95
CA ALA A 202 9.45 7.30 18.07
C ALA A 202 10.00 8.54 18.78
N VAL A 203 11.32 8.62 19.01
CA VAL A 203 11.97 9.79 19.57
C VAL A 203 11.86 11.01 18.66
N LEU A 204 12.10 10.84 17.35
CA LEU A 204 11.94 11.93 16.37
C LEU A 204 10.50 12.45 16.33
N VAL A 205 9.51 11.56 16.35
CA VAL A 205 8.09 11.91 16.43
C VAL A 205 7.79 12.66 17.73
N ALA A 206 8.32 12.19 18.85
CA ALA A 206 8.11 12.83 20.16
C ALA A 206 8.66 14.28 20.19
N VAL A 207 9.79 14.52 19.53
CA VAL A 207 10.45 15.85 19.54
C VAL A 207 9.89 16.77 18.43
N LEU A 208 9.78 16.26 17.20
CA LEU A 208 9.54 17.09 16.02
C LEU A 208 8.07 17.25 15.65
N LEU A 209 7.23 16.22 15.93
CA LEU A 209 5.86 16.22 15.43
C LEU A 209 4.95 17.15 16.23
N LYS A 210 4.16 17.94 15.50
CA LYS A 210 3.00 18.70 16.00
C LYS A 210 1.79 18.30 15.16
N ASP A 211 0.64 18.08 15.79
CA ASP A 211 -0.56 17.59 15.11
C ASP A 211 -1.17 18.62 14.17
N ALA A 212 -1.01 19.89 14.50
CA ALA A 212 -1.50 21.00 13.69
C ALA A 212 -0.54 22.21 13.78
N PRO A 213 -0.51 23.10 12.77
CA PRO A 213 0.38 24.25 12.75
C PRO A 213 0.10 25.25 13.88
N GLU A 214 -1.15 25.34 14.35
CA GLU A 214 -1.58 26.21 15.46
C GLU A 214 -0.85 25.88 16.77
N GLN A 215 -0.54 24.59 17.01
CA GLN A 215 0.25 24.16 18.17
C GLN A 215 1.71 24.67 18.14
N ALA A 216 2.16 25.17 16.99
CA ALA A 216 3.46 25.82 16.82
C ALA A 216 3.33 27.35 16.71
N GLY A 217 2.13 27.91 16.87
CA GLY A 217 1.82 29.33 16.65
C GLY A 217 1.96 29.72 15.18
N LEU A 218 1.52 28.85 14.27
CA LEU A 218 1.57 29.02 12.81
C LEU A 218 0.19 28.72 12.23
N TYR A 219 -0.03 29.14 10.99
CA TYR A 219 -1.22 28.77 10.23
C TYR A 219 -0.85 27.85 9.05
N PRO A 220 -1.82 27.12 8.45
CA PRO A 220 -1.60 26.27 7.30
C PRO A 220 -0.88 26.99 6.17
N ASP A 221 -0.04 26.25 5.42
CA ASP A 221 0.83 26.78 4.35
C ASP A 221 1.76 27.93 4.78
N GLY A 222 1.89 28.21 6.09
CA GLY A 222 2.68 29.31 6.64
C GLY A 222 2.04 30.69 6.42
N ALA A 223 0.72 30.74 6.31
CA ALA A 223 -0.05 31.97 6.20
C ALA A 223 0.16 32.88 7.42
N ALA A 224 -0.08 34.18 7.25
CA ALA A 224 0.01 35.18 8.32
C ALA A 224 -1.32 35.25 9.14
N THR A 225 -2.42 34.86 8.54
CA THR A 225 -3.78 34.87 9.11
C THR A 225 -4.40 33.49 9.08
N PRO A 226 -5.41 33.23 9.93
CA PRO A 226 -6.15 31.98 9.88
C PRO A 226 -6.82 31.77 8.52
N PRO A 227 -7.11 30.54 8.11
CA PRO A 227 -7.86 30.26 6.88
C PRO A 227 -9.23 30.92 6.91
N LYS A 228 -9.68 31.48 5.78
CA LYS A 228 -11.00 32.15 5.68
C LYS A 228 -12.17 31.24 5.99
N SER A 229 -12.03 29.93 5.72
CA SER A 229 -13.02 28.90 6.08
C SER A 229 -13.16 28.73 7.59
N GLU A 230 -12.25 29.27 8.38
CA GLU A 230 -12.17 29.12 9.84
C GLU A 230 -12.47 30.41 10.61
N GLU A 231 -12.60 31.57 9.93
CA GLU A 231 -12.79 32.89 10.59
C GLU A 231 -14.06 33.03 11.43
N ASN A 232 -15.09 32.19 11.19
CA ASN A 232 -16.40 32.33 11.83
C ASN A 232 -16.91 31.08 12.58
N VAL A 233 -16.02 30.12 12.89
CA VAL A 233 -16.47 28.86 13.54
C VAL A 233 -15.56 28.53 14.72
N GLU A 234 -16.12 28.64 15.93
CA GLU A 234 -15.42 28.42 17.19
C GLU A 234 -15.19 26.96 17.54
N ASP A 235 -15.94 25.99 16.94
CA ASP A 235 -15.87 24.58 17.30
C ASP A 235 -15.37 23.68 16.15
N GLU A 236 -14.53 22.67 16.48
CA GLU A 236 -14.19 21.57 15.58
C GLU A 236 -15.45 20.76 15.28
N VAL A 237 -15.86 20.69 14.01
CA VAL A 237 -17.04 19.91 13.61
C VAL A 237 -16.67 18.43 13.49
N HIS A 238 -17.06 17.64 14.47
CA HIS A 238 -16.88 16.21 14.45
C HIS A 238 -18.10 15.50 13.85
N LEU A 239 -17.98 15.10 12.57
CA LEU A 239 -19.04 14.34 11.93
C LEU A 239 -19.16 12.94 12.54
N THR A 240 -20.40 12.55 12.85
CA THR A 240 -20.76 11.19 13.26
C THR A 240 -20.79 10.25 12.03
N VAL A 241 -20.74 8.94 12.26
CA VAL A 241 -20.86 7.93 11.19
C VAL A 241 -22.12 8.13 10.35
N GLY A 242 -23.27 8.34 11.03
CA GLY A 242 -24.55 8.58 10.35
C GLY A 242 -24.54 9.84 9.48
N GLN A 243 -23.94 10.92 9.97
CA GLN A 243 -23.83 12.17 9.20
C GLN A 243 -22.94 12.05 7.97
N VAL A 244 -21.86 11.26 8.02
CA VAL A 244 -21.01 11.03 6.84
C VAL A 244 -21.73 10.14 5.85
N LEU A 245 -22.30 9.02 6.28
CA LEU A 245 -22.95 8.04 5.41
C LEU A 245 -24.31 8.51 4.85
N SER A 246 -24.94 9.53 5.45
CA SER A 246 -26.14 10.18 4.89
C SER A 246 -25.82 11.08 3.68
N GLN A 247 -24.55 11.44 3.49
CA GLN A 247 -24.13 12.30 2.39
C GLN A 247 -23.78 11.48 1.14
N ALA A 248 -24.44 11.76 0.03
CA ALA A 248 -24.18 11.06 -1.25
C ALA A 248 -22.71 11.14 -1.69
N LYS A 249 -22.02 12.27 -1.41
CA LYS A 249 -20.58 12.43 -1.73
C LYS A 249 -19.68 11.38 -1.06
N ALA A 250 -20.05 10.91 0.15
CA ALA A 250 -19.32 9.83 0.82
C ALA A 250 -19.40 8.52 0.04
N TRP A 251 -20.57 8.16 -0.45
CA TRP A 251 -20.76 6.93 -1.21
C TRP A 251 -20.05 6.96 -2.56
N TRP A 252 -20.05 8.11 -3.24
CA TRP A 252 -19.28 8.25 -4.48
C TRP A 252 -17.78 8.05 -4.27
N LEU A 253 -17.24 8.59 -3.16
CA LEU A 253 -15.84 8.37 -2.75
C LEU A 253 -15.58 6.90 -2.36
N ILE A 254 -16.48 6.28 -1.61
CA ILE A 254 -16.37 4.89 -1.19
C ILE A 254 -16.37 3.96 -2.40
N ILE A 255 -17.30 4.14 -3.33
CA ILE A 255 -17.42 3.29 -4.51
C ILE A 255 -16.19 3.44 -5.41
N SER A 256 -15.82 4.68 -5.78
CA SER A 256 -14.70 4.91 -6.70
C SER A 256 -13.40 4.36 -6.16
N TYR A 257 -12.99 4.77 -4.96
CA TYR A 257 -11.71 4.36 -4.40
C TYR A 257 -11.71 2.95 -3.80
N GLY A 258 -12.88 2.43 -3.40
CA GLY A 258 -13.01 1.01 -3.06
C GLY A 258 -12.74 0.11 -4.27
N ILE A 259 -13.22 0.49 -5.46
CA ILE A 259 -12.91 -0.19 -6.71
C ILE A 259 -11.42 -0.03 -7.05
N PHE A 260 -10.87 1.19 -7.02
CA PHE A 260 -9.46 1.44 -7.36
C PHE A 260 -8.51 0.66 -6.43
N GLN A 261 -8.77 0.61 -5.13
CA GLN A 261 -8.01 -0.20 -4.17
C GLN A 261 -8.12 -1.70 -4.45
N PHE A 262 -9.29 -2.16 -4.87
CA PHE A 262 -9.49 -3.55 -5.29
C PHE A 262 -8.65 -3.88 -6.53
N ILE A 263 -8.69 -3.03 -7.56
CA ILE A 263 -7.98 -3.23 -8.83
C ILE A 263 -6.46 -3.22 -8.64
N ILE A 264 -5.91 -2.28 -7.84
CA ILE A 264 -4.46 -2.26 -7.56
C ILE A 264 -4.01 -3.56 -6.91
N ASN A 265 -4.79 -4.09 -5.95
CA ASN A 265 -4.45 -5.36 -5.31
C ASN A 265 -4.57 -6.54 -6.26
N ALA A 266 -5.60 -6.55 -7.12
CA ALA A 266 -5.77 -7.56 -8.17
C ALA A 266 -4.61 -7.58 -9.16
N CYS A 267 -4.15 -6.42 -9.61
CA CYS A 267 -3.07 -6.30 -10.60
C CYS A 267 -1.66 -6.50 -10.02
N MET A 268 -1.48 -6.36 -8.70
CA MET A 268 -0.18 -6.49 -8.04
C MET A 268 -0.08 -7.75 -7.18
N ALA A 269 -0.88 -7.86 -6.12
CA ALA A 269 -0.75 -8.96 -5.16
C ALA A 269 -1.21 -10.30 -5.75
N CYS A 270 -2.21 -10.29 -6.64
CA CYS A 270 -2.73 -11.52 -7.25
C CYS A 270 -2.02 -11.90 -8.56
N MET A 271 -1.02 -11.14 -9.00
CA MET A 271 -0.36 -11.36 -10.29
C MET A 271 0.37 -12.71 -10.35
N VAL A 272 1.00 -13.14 -9.26
CA VAL A 272 1.68 -14.46 -9.20
C VAL A 272 0.68 -15.58 -9.44
N ALA A 273 -0.49 -15.53 -8.79
CA ALA A 273 -1.56 -16.51 -9.02
C ALA A 273 -2.04 -16.50 -10.49
N TRP A 274 -2.14 -15.32 -11.09
CA TRP A 274 -2.52 -15.15 -12.49
C TRP A 274 -1.52 -15.76 -13.45
N PHE A 275 -0.23 -15.44 -13.32
CA PHE A 275 0.82 -15.97 -14.18
C PHE A 275 1.03 -17.48 -13.97
N THR A 276 0.87 -17.98 -12.74
CA THR A 276 0.86 -19.43 -12.48
C THR A 276 -0.31 -20.11 -13.20
N TYR A 277 -1.51 -19.53 -13.14
CA TYR A 277 -2.66 -20.02 -13.88
C TYR A 277 -2.41 -20.08 -15.39
N LEU A 278 -1.84 -19.02 -15.97
CA LEU A 278 -1.50 -18.99 -17.40
C LEU A 278 -0.48 -20.07 -17.76
N ALA A 279 0.57 -20.26 -16.96
CA ALA A 279 1.61 -21.24 -17.19
C ALA A 279 1.06 -22.69 -17.11
N VAL A 280 0.25 -22.96 -16.09
CA VAL A 280 -0.34 -24.32 -15.88
C VAL A 280 -1.38 -24.65 -16.94
N THR A 281 -2.25 -23.69 -17.28
CA THR A 281 -3.34 -23.91 -18.26
C THR A 281 -2.81 -24.07 -19.68
N ASN A 282 -1.62 -23.53 -19.99
CA ASN A 282 -0.98 -23.60 -21.31
C ASN A 282 0.39 -24.29 -21.24
N ALA A 283 0.56 -25.30 -20.38
CA ALA A 283 1.85 -25.92 -20.10
C ALA A 283 2.54 -26.45 -21.37
N ASP A 284 1.80 -27.07 -22.28
CA ASP A 284 2.33 -27.60 -23.55
C ASP A 284 2.88 -26.49 -24.45
N MET A 285 2.17 -25.36 -24.53
CA MET A 285 2.60 -24.22 -25.33
C MET A 285 3.79 -23.50 -24.70
N VAL A 286 3.83 -23.38 -23.37
CA VAL A 286 4.97 -22.81 -22.62
C VAL A 286 6.21 -23.69 -22.77
N ALA A 287 6.06 -25.02 -22.76
CA ALA A 287 7.14 -25.97 -22.98
C ALA A 287 7.65 -25.98 -24.44
N ALA A 288 6.76 -25.78 -25.41
CA ALA A 288 7.11 -25.72 -26.82
C ALA A 288 7.56 -24.31 -27.27
N GLY A 289 7.36 -23.30 -26.45
CA GLY A 289 7.71 -21.90 -26.75
C GLY A 289 9.18 -21.56 -26.47
N PRO A 290 9.60 -20.31 -26.73
CA PRO A 290 10.97 -19.85 -26.60
C PRO A 290 11.60 -20.08 -25.22
N MET A 291 10.79 -20.17 -24.17
CA MET A 291 11.26 -20.44 -22.81
C MET A 291 11.51 -21.94 -22.58
N GLY A 292 10.69 -22.82 -23.18
CA GLY A 292 10.90 -24.27 -23.09
C GLY A 292 12.12 -24.71 -23.86
N GLU A 293 12.42 -24.08 -25.02
CA GLU A 293 13.61 -24.35 -25.82
C GLU A 293 14.90 -24.12 -25.04
N MET A 294 14.95 -23.11 -24.17
CA MET A 294 16.09 -22.84 -23.29
C MET A 294 16.43 -23.98 -22.33
N PHE A 295 15.44 -24.86 -22.04
CA PHE A 295 15.56 -25.98 -21.09
C PHE A 295 15.43 -27.35 -21.78
N ALA A 296 15.36 -27.40 -23.09
CA ALA A 296 15.13 -28.63 -23.84
C ALA A 296 16.15 -29.76 -23.52
N GLY A 297 17.36 -29.41 -23.08
CA GLY A 297 18.38 -30.34 -22.63
C GLY A 297 18.25 -30.86 -21.19
N MET A 298 17.29 -30.33 -20.39
CA MET A 298 17.18 -30.62 -18.96
C MET A 298 16.14 -31.70 -18.60
N GLY A 299 15.59 -32.40 -19.59
CA GLY A 299 14.64 -33.50 -19.39
C GLY A 299 13.38 -33.05 -18.62
N GLY A 300 12.90 -33.85 -17.65
CA GLY A 300 11.69 -33.57 -16.87
C GLY A 300 11.68 -32.26 -16.05
N LEU A 301 12.81 -31.57 -15.94
CA LEU A 301 12.92 -30.26 -15.27
C LEU A 301 12.67 -29.08 -16.24
N ALA A 302 12.57 -29.33 -17.55
CA ALA A 302 12.40 -28.29 -18.56
C ALA A 302 11.14 -27.42 -18.31
N GLY A 303 10.01 -28.04 -18.00
CA GLY A 303 8.76 -27.35 -17.70
C GLY A 303 8.82 -26.49 -16.42
N GLN A 304 9.53 -26.95 -15.39
CA GLN A 304 9.73 -26.19 -14.15
C GLN A 304 10.65 -24.97 -14.39
N GLY A 305 11.72 -25.16 -15.17
CA GLY A 305 12.62 -24.08 -15.54
C GLY A 305 11.92 -23.00 -16.37
N ALA A 306 11.12 -23.39 -17.37
CA ALA A 306 10.33 -22.48 -18.18
C ALA A 306 9.35 -21.67 -17.32
N MET A 307 8.69 -22.30 -16.33
CA MET A 307 7.78 -21.62 -15.41
C MET A 307 8.50 -20.59 -14.54
N VAL A 308 9.69 -20.90 -14.02
CA VAL A 308 10.50 -19.96 -13.21
C VAL A 308 10.88 -18.73 -14.03
N LEU A 309 11.29 -18.89 -15.29
CA LEU A 309 11.59 -17.76 -16.18
C LEU A 309 10.35 -16.94 -16.51
N PHE A 310 9.22 -17.59 -16.73
CA PHE A 310 7.93 -16.94 -17.02
C PHE A 310 7.50 -16.02 -15.86
N LEU A 311 7.54 -16.54 -14.62
CA LEU A 311 7.27 -15.76 -13.42
C LEU A 311 8.34 -14.67 -13.18
N GLY A 312 9.60 -14.94 -13.52
CA GLY A 312 10.68 -13.99 -13.42
C GLY A 312 10.50 -12.76 -14.33
N GLN A 313 9.98 -12.94 -15.53
CA GLN A 313 9.63 -11.81 -16.41
C GLN A 313 8.50 -10.96 -15.80
N ALA A 314 7.47 -11.59 -15.25
CA ALA A 314 6.37 -10.89 -14.61
C ALA A 314 6.85 -10.06 -13.41
N THR A 315 7.64 -10.64 -12.53
CA THR A 315 8.19 -9.93 -11.35
C THR A 315 9.13 -8.80 -11.74
N LYS A 316 9.90 -8.94 -12.82
CA LYS A 316 10.74 -7.87 -13.36
C LYS A 316 9.92 -6.64 -13.74
N TRP A 317 8.86 -6.82 -14.49
CA TRP A 317 8.03 -5.69 -14.94
C TRP A 317 7.20 -5.08 -13.80
N LEU A 318 6.80 -5.88 -12.82
CA LEU A 318 6.21 -5.36 -11.58
C LEU A 318 7.18 -4.44 -10.83
N SER A 319 8.45 -4.85 -10.72
CA SER A 319 9.51 -4.05 -10.07
C SER A 319 9.77 -2.74 -10.83
N VAL A 320 9.84 -2.80 -12.17
CA VAL A 320 9.98 -1.60 -13.01
C VAL A 320 8.78 -0.65 -12.80
N GLY A 321 7.57 -1.19 -12.75
CA GLY A 321 6.36 -0.41 -12.45
C GLY A 321 6.42 0.26 -11.08
N ALA A 322 6.89 -0.45 -10.04
CA ALA A 322 7.06 0.10 -8.72
C ALA A 322 8.08 1.26 -8.69
N ILE A 323 9.20 1.13 -9.41
CA ILE A 323 10.21 2.22 -9.56
C ILE A 323 9.58 3.45 -10.20
N LEU A 324 8.87 3.26 -11.31
CA LEU A 324 8.19 4.36 -12.01
C LEU A 324 7.02 4.95 -11.18
N GLY A 325 6.51 4.24 -10.20
CA GLY A 325 5.53 4.75 -9.23
C GLY A 325 6.03 5.94 -8.43
N ILE A 326 7.36 6.06 -8.21
CA ILE A 326 7.96 7.19 -7.51
C ILE A 326 7.65 8.53 -8.21
N PRO A 327 8.05 8.75 -9.48
CA PRO A 327 7.71 9.99 -10.18
C PRO A 327 6.20 10.16 -10.39
N MET A 328 5.44 9.06 -10.54
CA MET A 328 3.98 9.13 -10.71
C MET A 328 3.28 9.66 -9.46
N SER A 329 3.72 9.30 -8.25
CA SER A 329 3.17 9.84 -7.01
C SER A 329 3.26 11.38 -6.97
N PHE A 330 4.44 11.92 -7.30
CA PHE A 330 4.62 13.36 -7.39
C PHE A 330 3.80 14.00 -8.54
N LEU A 331 3.75 13.35 -9.69
CA LEU A 331 2.99 13.82 -10.85
C LEU A 331 1.50 13.95 -10.54
N PHE A 332 0.88 12.93 -9.94
CA PHE A 332 -0.53 12.97 -9.53
C PHE A 332 -0.79 14.06 -8.49
N GLY A 333 0.13 14.27 -7.55
CA GLY A 333 0.03 15.38 -6.59
C GLY A 333 0.08 16.76 -7.26
N VAL A 334 0.95 16.94 -8.26
CA VAL A 334 1.01 18.20 -9.05
C VAL A 334 -0.24 18.38 -9.92
N LEU A 335 -0.77 17.29 -10.49
CA LEU A 335 -2.01 17.34 -11.25
C LEU A 335 -3.19 17.71 -10.36
N ASP A 336 -3.28 17.17 -9.14
CA ASP A 336 -4.29 17.56 -8.14
C ASP A 336 -4.30 19.07 -7.89
N ASP A 337 -3.12 19.63 -7.65
CA ASP A 337 -3.00 21.07 -7.40
C ASP A 337 -3.36 21.94 -8.63
N LYS A 338 -3.18 21.44 -9.86
CA LYS A 338 -3.40 22.19 -11.11
C LYS A 338 -4.82 22.09 -11.67
N ILE A 339 -5.37 20.88 -11.73
CA ILE A 339 -6.65 20.60 -12.41
C ILE A 339 -7.75 20.15 -11.45
N GLY A 340 -7.43 19.98 -10.18
CA GLY A 340 -8.34 19.59 -9.10
C GLY A 340 -8.49 18.09 -8.91
N SER A 341 -8.88 17.71 -7.70
CA SER A 341 -8.86 16.31 -7.23
C SER A 341 -9.77 15.38 -8.02
N VAL A 342 -10.97 15.85 -8.43
CA VAL A 342 -11.92 15.00 -9.15
C VAL A 342 -11.42 14.65 -10.54
N ARG A 343 -10.93 15.65 -11.31
CA ARG A 343 -10.41 15.42 -12.66
C ARG A 343 -9.17 14.55 -12.65
N THR A 344 -8.27 14.78 -11.71
CA THR A 344 -7.06 13.97 -11.53
C THR A 344 -7.42 12.52 -11.18
N SER A 345 -8.42 12.29 -10.32
CA SER A 345 -8.93 10.95 -10.00
C SER A 345 -9.58 10.25 -11.20
N MET A 346 -10.25 10.99 -12.08
CA MET A 346 -10.77 10.42 -13.32
C MET A 346 -9.65 9.99 -14.27
N ILE A 347 -8.59 10.79 -14.40
CA ILE A 347 -7.40 10.43 -15.18
C ILE A 347 -6.75 9.16 -14.56
N LEU A 348 -6.62 9.10 -13.25
CA LEU A 348 -6.12 7.91 -12.55
C LEU A 348 -6.96 6.68 -12.89
N GLY A 349 -8.30 6.78 -12.80
CA GLY A 349 -9.20 5.68 -13.16
C GLY A 349 -9.01 5.21 -14.61
N VAL A 350 -8.80 6.12 -15.55
CA VAL A 350 -8.49 5.74 -16.96
C VAL A 350 -7.14 5.02 -17.04
N THR A 351 -6.13 5.45 -16.29
CA THR A 351 -4.82 4.76 -16.29
C THR A 351 -4.88 3.37 -15.68
N GLU A 352 -5.86 3.08 -14.80
CA GLU A 352 -6.08 1.73 -14.24
C GLU A 352 -6.57 0.71 -15.28
N LEU A 353 -7.09 1.13 -16.43
CA LEU A 353 -7.40 0.22 -17.51
C LEU A 353 -6.14 -0.39 -18.15
N LEU A 354 -5.01 0.32 -18.13
CA LEU A 354 -3.78 -0.11 -18.78
C LEU A 354 -3.25 -1.44 -18.22
N PRO A 355 -3.08 -1.63 -16.90
CA PRO A 355 -2.59 -2.89 -16.38
C PRO A 355 -3.60 -4.03 -16.53
N VAL A 356 -4.89 -3.75 -16.47
CA VAL A 356 -5.94 -4.75 -16.66
C VAL A 356 -5.93 -5.27 -18.11
N ILE A 357 -5.85 -4.37 -19.09
CA ILE A 357 -5.72 -4.73 -20.50
C ILE A 357 -4.41 -5.50 -20.75
N GLY A 358 -3.29 -5.04 -20.16
CA GLY A 358 -2.00 -5.71 -20.28
C GLY A 358 -2.04 -7.15 -19.77
N LEU A 359 -2.62 -7.38 -18.59
CA LEU A 359 -2.74 -8.72 -18.00
C LEU A 359 -3.75 -9.61 -18.73
N MET A 360 -4.87 -9.05 -19.17
CA MET A 360 -5.85 -9.78 -19.95
C MET A 360 -5.26 -10.29 -21.27
N TYR A 361 -4.50 -9.45 -21.97
CA TYR A 361 -3.88 -9.82 -23.23
C TYR A 361 -2.84 -10.94 -23.10
N GLN A 362 -2.19 -11.08 -21.94
CA GLN A 362 -1.25 -12.20 -21.69
C GLN A 362 -1.92 -13.56 -21.86
N HIS A 363 -3.22 -13.68 -21.56
CA HIS A 363 -3.95 -14.94 -21.79
C HIS A 363 -3.90 -15.38 -23.27
N PHE A 364 -4.12 -14.44 -24.18
CA PHE A 364 -4.10 -14.71 -25.62
C PHE A 364 -2.67 -14.91 -26.14
N ALA A 365 -1.72 -14.12 -25.68
CA ALA A 365 -0.32 -14.21 -26.07
C ALA A 365 0.29 -15.56 -25.67
N VAL A 366 0.13 -15.97 -24.40
CA VAL A 366 0.68 -17.24 -23.89
C VAL A 366 0.02 -18.44 -24.58
N ARG A 367 -1.29 -18.39 -24.84
CA ARG A 367 -2.00 -19.44 -25.59
C ARG A 367 -1.53 -19.57 -27.02
N ALA A 368 -1.11 -18.47 -27.66
CA ALA A 368 -0.70 -18.46 -29.07
C ALA A 368 0.78 -18.80 -29.26
N THR A 369 1.66 -18.38 -28.35
CA THR A 369 3.11 -18.41 -28.55
C THR A 369 3.88 -19.11 -27.43
N GLY A 370 3.23 -19.52 -26.34
CA GLY A 370 3.88 -20.03 -25.14
C GLY A 370 4.70 -18.98 -24.38
N ALA A 371 4.66 -17.70 -24.78
CA ALA A 371 5.43 -16.63 -24.18
C ALA A 371 4.58 -15.41 -23.84
N CYS A 372 5.04 -14.60 -22.90
CA CYS A 372 4.43 -13.33 -22.59
C CYS A 372 4.68 -12.29 -23.69
N SER A 373 3.67 -11.48 -23.99
CA SER A 373 3.84 -10.30 -24.84
C SER A 373 4.57 -9.21 -24.08
N VAL A 374 5.81 -8.91 -24.46
CA VAL A 374 6.62 -7.86 -23.82
C VAL A 374 5.99 -6.48 -23.89
N PRO A 375 5.41 -6.02 -25.02
CA PRO A 375 4.74 -4.73 -25.07
C PRO A 375 3.60 -4.62 -24.05
N MET A 376 2.84 -5.69 -23.85
CA MET A 376 1.73 -5.72 -22.90
C MET A 376 2.22 -5.84 -21.44
N LEU A 377 3.39 -6.44 -21.20
CA LEU A 377 4.06 -6.39 -19.89
C LEU A 377 4.54 -4.96 -19.57
N ILE A 378 5.04 -4.23 -20.56
CA ILE A 378 5.41 -2.81 -20.40
C ILE A 378 4.16 -1.97 -20.08
N LEU A 379 3.07 -2.20 -20.80
CA LEU A 379 1.80 -1.51 -20.56
C LEU A 379 1.27 -1.78 -19.14
N TRP A 380 1.33 -3.05 -18.70
CA TRP A 380 1.00 -3.42 -17.32
C TRP A 380 1.92 -2.74 -16.31
N GLY A 381 3.25 -2.78 -16.50
CA GLY A 381 4.20 -2.12 -15.62
C GLY A 381 4.00 -0.62 -15.50
N PHE A 382 3.70 0.06 -16.64
CA PHE A 382 3.36 1.48 -16.62
C PHE A 382 2.05 1.77 -15.88
N GLY A 383 1.03 0.94 -16.09
CA GLY A 383 -0.23 1.04 -15.35
C GLY A 383 -0.03 0.81 -13.84
N VAL A 384 0.80 -0.16 -13.45
CA VAL A 384 1.21 -0.37 -12.06
C VAL A 384 1.89 0.87 -11.50
N ALA A 385 2.74 1.55 -12.27
CA ALA A 385 3.37 2.80 -11.85
C ALA A 385 2.32 3.88 -11.53
N CYS A 386 1.32 4.05 -12.41
CA CYS A 386 0.23 5.00 -12.19
C CYS A 386 -0.59 4.65 -10.94
N MET A 387 -0.90 3.37 -10.73
CA MET A 387 -1.67 2.91 -9.57
C MET A 387 -0.90 3.12 -8.26
N THR A 388 0.35 2.66 -8.19
CA THR A 388 1.16 2.73 -6.96
C THR A 388 1.47 4.15 -6.55
N GLY A 389 1.67 5.05 -7.52
CA GLY A 389 1.86 6.47 -7.26
C GLY A 389 0.55 7.22 -7.07
N GLY A 390 -0.46 6.92 -7.90
CA GLY A 390 -1.70 7.70 -7.97
C GLY A 390 -2.71 7.38 -6.88
N VAL A 391 -3.04 6.12 -6.64
CA VAL A 391 -4.12 5.74 -5.70
C VAL A 391 -3.82 6.22 -4.26
N PRO A 392 -2.65 5.95 -3.66
CA PRO A 392 -2.35 6.43 -2.31
C PRO A 392 -2.30 7.96 -2.21
N THR A 393 -1.90 8.65 -3.28
CA THR A 393 -1.81 10.12 -3.31
C THR A 393 -3.19 10.75 -3.45
N MET A 394 -4.00 10.26 -4.37
CA MET A 394 -5.27 10.90 -4.73
C MET A 394 -6.40 10.57 -3.76
N HIS A 395 -6.39 9.40 -3.12
CA HIS A 395 -7.38 9.01 -2.12
C HIS A 395 -7.56 10.07 -1.00
N PRO A 396 -6.51 10.48 -0.29
CA PRO A 396 -6.64 11.53 0.73
C PRO A 396 -6.93 12.92 0.12
N CYS A 397 -6.43 13.22 -1.08
CA CYS A 397 -6.65 14.49 -1.75
C CYS A 397 -8.13 14.73 -2.06
N ILE A 398 -8.80 13.74 -2.67
CA ILE A 398 -10.21 13.87 -3.05
C ILE A 398 -11.15 13.88 -1.82
N THR A 399 -10.79 13.12 -0.77
CA THR A 399 -11.55 13.17 0.48
C THR A 399 -11.44 14.54 1.13
N ALA A 400 -10.26 15.13 1.15
CA ALA A 400 -10.06 16.46 1.70
C ALA A 400 -10.61 17.57 0.78
N PHE A 401 -10.74 17.35 -0.54
CA PHE A 401 -11.50 18.21 -1.44
C PHE A 401 -12.98 18.26 -1.04
N ALA A 402 -13.59 17.10 -0.79
CA ALA A 402 -15.02 16.99 -0.52
C ALA A 402 -15.43 17.45 0.88
N TYR A 403 -14.55 17.34 1.89
CA TYR A 403 -14.86 17.59 3.30
C TYR A 403 -14.12 18.76 3.93
N GLY A 404 -13.11 19.32 3.23
CA GLY A 404 -12.29 20.39 3.80
C GLY A 404 -11.38 19.91 4.93
N ARG A 405 -10.61 20.86 5.50
CA ARG A 405 -9.63 20.56 6.54
C ARG A 405 -10.28 20.05 7.84
N ARG A 406 -11.35 20.69 8.28
CA ARG A 406 -11.98 20.43 9.60
C ARG A 406 -12.71 19.08 9.66
N GLU A 407 -13.49 18.78 8.63
CA GLU A 407 -14.29 17.55 8.58
C GLU A 407 -13.49 16.35 8.05
N TYR A 408 -12.31 16.58 7.44
CA TYR A 408 -11.50 15.55 6.80
C TYR A 408 -11.22 14.37 7.72
N GLN A 409 -10.76 14.60 8.93
CA GLN A 409 -10.40 13.52 9.86
C GLN A 409 -11.60 12.65 10.20
N SER A 410 -12.75 13.28 10.45
CA SER A 410 -14.01 12.58 10.76
C SER A 410 -14.54 11.77 9.58
N ALA A 411 -14.47 12.32 8.35
CA ALA A 411 -14.92 11.65 7.15
C ALA A 411 -13.95 10.55 6.71
N ASN A 412 -12.64 10.84 6.68
CA ASN A 412 -11.63 9.92 6.16
C ASN A 412 -11.56 8.61 6.95
N ARG A 413 -11.71 8.64 8.29
CA ARG A 413 -11.72 7.42 9.13
C ARG A 413 -12.84 6.45 8.75
N ILE A 414 -13.98 6.96 8.27
CA ILE A 414 -15.16 6.16 7.90
C ILE A 414 -15.02 5.68 6.46
N ILE A 415 -14.74 6.61 5.55
CA ILE A 415 -14.64 6.37 4.12
C ILE A 415 -13.52 5.36 3.85
N MET A 416 -12.33 5.58 4.39
CA MET A 416 -11.19 4.70 4.18
C MET A 416 -11.42 3.29 4.75
N ALA A 417 -12.05 3.17 5.92
CA ALA A 417 -12.35 1.87 6.51
C ALA A 417 -13.25 1.02 5.60
N ILE A 418 -14.28 1.64 5.01
CA ILE A 418 -15.22 0.94 4.11
C ILE A 418 -14.56 0.60 2.77
N GLN A 419 -13.69 1.47 2.25
CA GLN A 419 -12.95 1.25 1.01
C GLN A 419 -11.98 0.06 1.08
N LEU A 420 -11.47 -0.29 2.26
CA LEU A 420 -10.60 -1.46 2.44
C LEU A 420 -11.35 -2.79 2.32
N ILE A 421 -12.68 -2.81 2.46
CA ILE A 421 -13.48 -4.04 2.37
C ILE A 421 -13.33 -4.72 1.00
N PRO A 422 -13.58 -4.07 -0.15
CA PRO A 422 -13.37 -4.68 -1.45
C PRO A 422 -11.94 -5.19 -1.65
N MET A 423 -10.95 -4.43 -1.22
CA MET A 423 -9.53 -4.80 -1.33
C MET A 423 -9.23 -6.11 -0.58
N ALA A 424 -9.81 -6.33 0.60
CA ALA A 424 -9.61 -7.54 1.40
C ALA A 424 -10.10 -8.82 0.69
N PHE A 425 -11.11 -8.71 -0.17
CA PHE A 425 -11.68 -9.85 -0.91
C PHE A 425 -11.01 -10.09 -2.28
N SER A 426 -10.07 -9.26 -2.71
CA SER A 426 -9.48 -9.35 -4.05
C SER A 426 -8.83 -10.70 -4.34
N ALA A 427 -8.06 -11.27 -3.41
CA ALA A 427 -7.42 -12.56 -3.58
C ALA A 427 -8.43 -13.71 -3.67
N THR A 428 -9.48 -13.68 -2.85
CA THR A 428 -10.56 -14.68 -2.86
C THR A 428 -11.32 -14.65 -4.18
N ILE A 429 -11.68 -13.45 -4.65
CA ILE A 429 -12.38 -13.27 -5.93
C ILE A 429 -11.48 -13.71 -7.10
N THR A 430 -10.21 -13.33 -7.11
CA THR A 430 -9.24 -13.78 -8.12
C THR A 430 -9.17 -15.31 -8.17
N SER A 431 -8.98 -15.95 -7.01
CA SER A 431 -8.90 -17.41 -6.91
C SER A 431 -10.19 -18.11 -7.39
N PHE A 432 -11.36 -17.54 -7.09
CA PHE A 432 -12.64 -18.06 -7.55
C PHE A 432 -12.72 -18.13 -9.08
N PHE A 433 -12.33 -17.07 -9.78
CA PHE A 433 -12.34 -17.03 -11.24
C PHE A 433 -11.27 -17.96 -11.85
N ILE A 434 -10.05 -17.93 -11.30
CA ILE A 434 -8.92 -18.75 -11.77
C ILE A 434 -9.26 -20.24 -11.65
N ASN A 435 -9.77 -20.69 -10.50
CA ASN A 435 -10.09 -22.11 -10.24
C ASN A 435 -11.22 -22.64 -11.14
N ARG A 436 -12.03 -21.75 -11.73
CA ARG A 436 -13.09 -22.11 -12.69
C ARG A 436 -12.70 -21.95 -14.15
N GLY A 437 -11.45 -21.58 -14.44
CA GLY A 437 -11.00 -21.35 -15.81
C GLY A 437 -11.56 -20.05 -16.45
N LEU A 438 -12.10 -19.13 -15.64
CA LEU A 438 -12.77 -17.91 -16.09
C LEU A 438 -11.80 -16.70 -16.07
N GLY A 439 -10.54 -16.91 -16.46
CA GLY A 439 -9.52 -15.87 -16.37
C GLY A 439 -9.79 -14.63 -17.23
N VAL A 440 -10.30 -14.80 -18.45
CA VAL A 440 -10.64 -13.66 -19.32
C VAL A 440 -11.85 -12.90 -18.78
N GLN A 441 -12.88 -13.62 -18.32
CA GLN A 441 -14.09 -13.03 -17.73
C GLN A 441 -13.76 -12.23 -16.47
N TYR A 442 -12.77 -12.68 -15.69
CA TYR A 442 -12.24 -11.92 -14.56
C TYR A 442 -11.77 -10.53 -14.97
N TRP A 443 -10.92 -10.43 -15.99
CA TRP A 443 -10.40 -9.13 -16.44
C TRP A 443 -11.48 -8.26 -17.10
N ILE A 444 -12.44 -8.86 -17.81
CA ILE A 444 -13.60 -8.11 -18.33
C ILE A 444 -14.41 -7.51 -17.18
N ALA A 445 -14.65 -8.29 -16.10
CA ALA A 445 -15.31 -7.77 -14.91
C ALA A 445 -14.51 -6.61 -14.26
N MET A 446 -13.17 -6.67 -14.25
CA MET A 446 -12.32 -5.58 -13.74
C MET A 446 -12.48 -4.31 -14.58
N ILE A 447 -12.53 -4.42 -15.93
CA ILE A 447 -12.78 -3.28 -16.81
C ILE A 447 -14.13 -2.63 -16.50
N VAL A 448 -15.18 -3.43 -16.33
CA VAL A 448 -16.52 -2.94 -15.98
C VAL A 448 -16.50 -2.21 -14.64
N LEU A 449 -15.83 -2.79 -13.63
CA LEU A 449 -15.69 -2.14 -12.33
C LEU A 449 -14.95 -0.81 -12.41
N ILE A 450 -13.85 -0.72 -13.17
CA ILE A 450 -13.12 0.55 -13.37
C ILE A 450 -14.03 1.61 -14.00
N ILE A 451 -14.81 1.23 -15.00
CA ILE A 451 -15.78 2.14 -15.63
C ILE A 451 -16.80 2.65 -14.59
N ILE A 452 -17.34 1.76 -13.75
CA ILE A 452 -18.23 2.14 -12.64
C ILE A 452 -17.51 3.09 -11.68
N GLY A 453 -16.26 2.82 -11.34
CA GLY A 453 -15.44 3.67 -10.48
C GLY A 453 -15.25 5.08 -11.07
N ILE A 454 -14.98 5.19 -12.37
CA ILE A 454 -14.85 6.48 -13.06
C ILE A 454 -16.20 7.22 -13.11
N LEU A 455 -17.28 6.52 -13.45
CA LEU A 455 -18.62 7.10 -13.53
C LEU A 455 -19.09 7.61 -12.15
N SER A 456 -18.70 6.93 -11.06
CA SER A 456 -19.02 7.37 -9.70
C SER A 456 -18.32 8.68 -9.30
N LEU A 457 -17.27 9.10 -10.02
CA LEU A 457 -16.61 10.39 -9.80
C LEU A 457 -17.37 11.57 -10.46
N ILE A 458 -18.22 11.31 -11.47
CA ILE A 458 -18.92 12.38 -12.23
C ILE A 458 -19.78 13.28 -11.33
N PRO A 459 -20.58 12.76 -10.38
CA PRO A 459 -21.36 13.59 -9.47
C PRO A 459 -20.48 14.51 -8.60
N LEU A 460 -19.24 14.10 -8.30
CA LEU A 460 -18.32 14.90 -7.51
C LEU A 460 -17.83 16.16 -8.25
N LEU A 461 -17.93 16.23 -9.57
CA LEU A 461 -17.64 17.45 -10.34
C LEU A 461 -18.58 18.62 -9.98
N LYS A 462 -19.76 18.32 -9.44
CA LYS A 462 -20.75 19.33 -8.96
C LYS A 462 -20.52 19.72 -7.50
N VAL A 463 -19.68 18.98 -6.78
CA VAL A 463 -19.35 19.31 -5.38
C VAL A 463 -18.36 20.48 -5.39
N LYS A 464 -18.65 21.52 -4.62
CA LYS A 464 -17.72 22.64 -4.45
C LYS A 464 -16.52 22.18 -3.63
N ASP A 465 -15.32 22.64 -4.01
CA ASP A 465 -14.12 22.43 -3.18
C ASP A 465 -14.35 23.09 -1.81
N ALA A 466 -14.38 22.28 -0.76
CA ALA A 466 -14.58 22.77 0.61
C ALA A 466 -13.46 23.73 1.08
N ASN A 467 -12.33 23.75 0.37
CA ASN A 467 -11.20 24.66 0.63
C ASN A 467 -11.05 25.76 -0.47
N ALA A 468 -12.07 25.97 -1.32
CA ALA A 468 -11.94 26.92 -2.45
C ALA A 468 -11.61 28.34 -2.00
N ALA A 469 -12.20 28.81 -0.88
CA ALA A 469 -11.94 30.13 -0.34
C ALA A 469 -10.50 30.32 0.15
N ASP A 470 -9.84 29.25 0.58
CA ASP A 470 -8.48 29.28 1.13
C ASP A 470 -7.42 29.04 0.03
N ARG A 471 -7.82 28.45 -1.12
CA ARG A 471 -6.94 28.25 -2.28
C ARG A 471 -6.81 29.48 -3.16
N ALA A 472 -7.84 30.32 -3.19
CA ALA A 472 -7.83 31.61 -3.91
C ALA A 472 -6.94 32.65 -3.18
#